data_573abec621d315475998cab5393f1aa1
#
_entry.id   573abec621d315475998cab5393f1aa1
#
_cell.length_a   1.000
_cell.length_b   1.000
_cell.length_c   1.000
_cell.angle_alpha   90.00
_cell.angle_beta   90.00
_cell.angle_gamma   90.00
#
_symmetry.space_group_name_H-M   'P 1'
#
loop_
_entity.id
_entity.type
_entity.pdbx_description
1 polymer ?
#
loop_
_entity_poly.entity_id
_entity_poly.type
_entity_poly.pdbx_seq_one_letter_code
_entity_poly.pdbx_strand_id
1 'polypeptide(L)'
;MKKFIIYGKDDLVVPVDLESSSVIEELDAMAAQGFKVLSDSCVAISSEEALSTWREQLSSQNNYDYVLTSTTHIIADGFVIEKNVGIVTSTVVGGTNILRDVMAEVSNVVGGQSKTYMNKIESIKEQALFELRRSASEKNCNAIIGIQVDVDQVSGGGKSMFMVTAFGTAVVANKVE
;
A
#
# COMPACT_ATOMS: atom_id res chain seq x y z
N MET A 1 -13.79 -13.88 -12.53
CA MET A 1 -13.37 -12.62 -11.85
C MET A 1 -12.33 -11.98 -12.73
N LYS A 2 -12.47 -10.72 -13.04
CA LYS A 2 -11.57 -9.94 -13.90
C LYS A 2 -10.61 -9.10 -13.05
N LYS A 3 -9.50 -8.70 -13.63
CA LYS A 3 -8.53 -7.81 -12.99
C LYS A 3 -8.68 -6.40 -13.56
N PHE A 4 -8.68 -5.41 -12.66
CA PHE A 4 -8.79 -3.99 -13.01
C PHE A 4 -7.60 -3.21 -12.45
N ILE A 5 -7.17 -2.19 -13.19
CA ILE A 5 -6.35 -1.09 -12.69
C ILE A 5 -7.27 0.11 -12.46
N ILE A 6 -7.12 0.78 -11.34
CA ILE A 6 -7.86 2.00 -11.03
C ILE A 6 -6.97 3.20 -11.33
N TYR A 7 -7.42 4.03 -12.25
CA TYR A 7 -6.79 5.30 -12.61
C TYR A 7 -7.54 6.47 -12.00
N GLY A 8 -6.83 7.54 -11.66
CA GLY A 8 -7.41 8.79 -11.18
C GLY A 8 -6.75 10.01 -11.78
N LYS A 9 -7.58 11.04 -12.03
CA LYS A 9 -7.16 12.39 -12.41
C LYS A 9 -8.19 13.37 -11.88
N ASP A 10 -7.74 14.34 -11.10
CA ASP A 10 -8.62 15.28 -10.39
C ASP A 10 -9.69 14.52 -9.58
N ASP A 11 -10.98 14.74 -9.85
CA ASP A 11 -12.10 14.03 -9.21
C ASP A 11 -12.58 12.79 -10.00
N LEU A 12 -11.91 12.46 -11.11
CA LEU A 12 -12.29 11.33 -11.95
C LEU A 12 -11.53 10.08 -11.54
N VAL A 13 -12.27 8.98 -11.37
CA VAL A 13 -11.71 7.65 -11.09
C VAL A 13 -12.26 6.66 -12.12
N VAL A 14 -11.37 5.98 -12.83
CA VAL A 14 -11.71 5.10 -13.95
C VAL A 14 -11.09 3.72 -13.72
N PRO A 15 -11.90 2.64 -13.69
CA PRO A 15 -11.40 1.27 -13.68
C PRO A 15 -11.14 0.81 -15.12
N VAL A 16 -9.96 0.27 -15.40
CA VAL A 16 -9.58 -0.32 -16.68
C VAL A 16 -9.50 -1.83 -16.54
N ASP A 17 -10.26 -2.56 -17.36
CA ASP A 17 -10.29 -4.02 -17.39
C ASP A 17 -9.03 -4.56 -18.08
N LEU A 18 -8.19 -5.27 -17.37
CA LEU A 18 -6.94 -5.85 -17.90
C LEU A 18 -7.17 -7.05 -18.85
N GLU A 19 -8.37 -7.58 -18.90
CA GLU A 19 -8.74 -8.69 -19.80
C GLU A 19 -9.46 -8.17 -21.07
N SER A 20 -9.63 -6.85 -21.20
CA SER A 20 -10.19 -6.22 -22.41
C SER A 20 -9.23 -6.37 -23.60
N SER A 21 -9.78 -6.59 -24.79
CA SER A 21 -8.99 -6.61 -26.05
C SER A 21 -8.37 -5.25 -26.39
N SER A 22 -8.90 -4.15 -25.84
CA SER A 22 -8.44 -2.75 -26.02
C SER A 22 -7.56 -2.25 -24.87
N VAL A 23 -7.16 -3.11 -23.93
CA VAL A 23 -6.46 -2.71 -22.72
C VAL A 23 -5.22 -1.85 -22.97
N ILE A 24 -4.41 -2.20 -23.95
CA ILE A 24 -3.16 -1.46 -24.27
C ILE A 24 -3.51 -0.04 -24.73
N GLU A 25 -4.48 0.11 -25.64
CA GLU A 25 -4.92 1.41 -26.14
C GLU A 25 -5.54 2.27 -25.02
N GLU A 26 -6.29 1.64 -24.10
CA GLU A 26 -6.87 2.33 -22.95
C GLU A 26 -5.79 2.80 -21.97
N LEU A 27 -4.79 1.97 -21.66
CA LEU A 27 -3.68 2.34 -20.78
C LEU A 27 -2.85 3.49 -21.35
N ASP A 28 -2.53 3.43 -22.66
CA ASP A 28 -1.80 4.49 -23.36
C ASP A 28 -2.61 5.80 -23.39
N ALA A 29 -3.91 5.72 -23.63
CA ALA A 29 -4.81 6.88 -23.61
C ALA A 29 -4.90 7.51 -22.22
N MET A 30 -4.98 6.70 -21.15
CA MET A 30 -4.99 7.20 -19.76
C MET A 30 -3.67 7.90 -19.42
N ALA A 31 -2.54 7.30 -19.78
CA ALA A 31 -1.23 7.88 -19.55
C ALA A 31 -1.05 9.21 -20.32
N ALA A 32 -1.45 9.26 -21.59
CA ALA A 32 -1.37 10.47 -22.42
C ALA A 32 -2.25 11.61 -21.88
N GLN A 33 -3.37 11.29 -21.24
CA GLN A 33 -4.27 12.25 -20.60
C GLN A 33 -3.83 12.67 -19.19
N GLY A 34 -2.74 12.12 -18.67
CA GLY A 34 -2.19 12.46 -17.35
C GLY A 34 -2.91 11.81 -16.17
N PHE A 35 -3.63 10.71 -16.40
CA PHE A 35 -4.15 9.89 -15.31
C PHE A 35 -3.01 9.18 -14.57
N LYS A 36 -3.17 9.01 -13.27
CA LYS A 36 -2.23 8.29 -12.41
C LYS A 36 -2.88 6.99 -11.92
N VAL A 37 -2.08 5.95 -11.77
CA VAL A 37 -2.53 4.70 -11.17
C VAL A 37 -2.79 4.93 -9.68
N LEU A 38 -4.01 4.67 -9.22
CA LEU A 38 -4.42 4.72 -7.81
C LEU A 38 -4.38 3.33 -7.18
N SER A 39 -4.66 2.28 -7.96
CA SER A 39 -4.53 0.88 -7.55
C SER A 39 -4.20 0.02 -8.75
N ASP A 40 -3.20 -0.83 -8.64
CA ASP A 40 -2.69 -1.67 -9.72
C ASP A 40 -3.28 -3.09 -9.75
N SER A 41 -4.07 -3.47 -8.77
CA SER A 41 -4.75 -4.77 -8.75
C SER A 41 -6.06 -4.74 -7.94
N CYS A 42 -7.15 -4.60 -8.64
CA CYS A 42 -8.49 -4.83 -8.09
C CYS A 42 -9.12 -6.02 -8.82
N VAL A 43 -9.62 -7.01 -8.06
CA VAL A 43 -10.29 -8.18 -8.63
C VAL A 43 -11.79 -8.03 -8.40
N ALA A 44 -12.57 -8.02 -9.49
CA ALA A 44 -14.01 -7.82 -9.45
C ALA A 44 -14.69 -8.54 -10.62
N ILE A 45 -16.01 -8.62 -10.63
CA ILE A 45 -16.78 -9.16 -11.76
C ILE A 45 -17.17 -8.08 -12.76
N SER A 46 -17.19 -6.81 -12.33
CA SER A 46 -17.54 -5.65 -13.17
C SER A 46 -16.73 -4.41 -12.77
N SER A 47 -16.72 -3.40 -13.66
CA SER A 47 -16.13 -2.09 -13.41
C SER A 47 -16.75 -1.36 -12.21
N GLU A 48 -18.06 -1.51 -12.00
CA GLU A 48 -18.76 -0.90 -10.85
C GLU A 48 -18.34 -1.55 -9.54
N GLU A 49 -18.24 -2.88 -9.52
CA GLU A 49 -17.75 -3.61 -8.34
C GLU A 49 -16.27 -3.30 -8.06
N ALA A 50 -15.44 -3.14 -9.10
CA ALA A 50 -14.06 -2.72 -8.92
C ALA A 50 -13.94 -1.36 -8.24
N LEU A 51 -14.78 -0.39 -8.63
CA LEU A 51 -14.84 0.93 -8.01
C LEU A 51 -15.38 0.88 -6.57
N SER A 52 -16.43 0.09 -6.31
CA SER A 52 -16.98 -0.05 -4.96
C SER A 52 -15.98 -0.71 -4.02
N THR A 53 -15.35 -1.80 -4.44
CA THR A 53 -14.31 -2.50 -3.68
C THR A 53 -13.12 -1.57 -3.39
N TRP A 54 -12.67 -0.81 -4.38
CA TRP A 54 -11.59 0.16 -4.19
C TRP A 54 -11.99 1.27 -3.21
N ARG A 55 -13.21 1.82 -3.30
CA ARG A 55 -13.72 2.82 -2.36
C ARG A 55 -13.87 2.27 -0.94
N GLU A 56 -14.31 1.03 -0.79
CA GLU A 56 -14.39 0.34 0.49
C GLU A 56 -12.98 0.15 1.09
N GLN A 57 -12.00 -0.24 0.28
CA GLN A 57 -10.60 -0.32 0.70
C GLN A 57 -10.06 1.04 1.13
N LEU A 58 -10.36 2.11 0.39
CA LEU A 58 -9.95 3.47 0.74
C LEU A 58 -10.62 3.95 2.04
N SER A 59 -11.92 3.68 2.22
CA SER A 59 -12.65 4.03 3.44
C SER A 59 -12.19 3.23 4.65
N SER A 60 -11.83 1.96 4.47
CA SER A 60 -11.24 1.14 5.52
C SER A 60 -9.79 1.58 5.83
N GLN A 61 -9.04 2.07 4.83
CA GLN A 61 -7.71 2.65 5.02
C GLN A 61 -7.78 3.90 5.92
N ASN A 62 -8.74 4.79 5.66
CA ASN A 62 -8.98 5.95 6.51
C ASN A 62 -9.50 5.58 7.91
N ASN A 63 -10.06 4.38 8.10
CA ASN A 63 -10.61 3.97 9.37
C ASN A 63 -9.56 3.59 10.42
N TYR A 64 -8.29 3.42 10.04
CA TYR A 64 -7.19 3.10 10.98
C TYR A 64 -6.21 4.27 11.21
N ASP A 65 -6.44 5.43 10.61
CA ASP A 65 -5.59 6.62 10.78
C ASP A 65 -5.63 7.16 12.21
N TYR A 66 -6.66 6.81 12.99
CA TYR A 66 -6.72 7.12 14.41
C TYR A 66 -5.72 6.33 15.26
N VAL A 67 -5.15 5.23 14.75
CA VAL A 67 -4.12 4.46 15.43
C VAL A 67 -2.80 5.23 15.33
N LEU A 68 -2.42 5.85 16.43
CA LEU A 68 -1.18 6.62 16.53
C LEU A 68 0.03 5.70 16.33
N THR A 69 1.04 6.19 15.63
CA THR A 69 2.25 5.41 15.31
C THR A 69 3.50 6.15 15.72
N SER A 70 4.44 5.44 16.34
CA SER A 70 5.73 5.98 16.75
C SER A 70 6.85 4.97 16.53
N THR A 71 8.01 5.45 16.10
CA THR A 71 9.25 4.66 16.02
C THR A 71 9.97 4.55 17.36
N THR A 72 9.53 5.31 18.37
CA THR A 72 10.07 5.30 19.71
C THR A 72 9.06 4.69 20.70
N HIS A 73 9.42 4.64 21.98
CA HIS A 73 8.52 4.24 23.07
C HIS A 73 7.58 5.37 23.53
N ILE A 74 7.71 6.56 22.98
CA ILE A 74 6.84 7.72 23.22
C ILE A 74 5.87 7.82 22.04
N ILE A 75 4.58 8.02 22.32
CA ILE A 75 3.55 8.11 21.28
C ILE A 75 3.49 9.53 20.73
N ALA A 76 3.05 10.46 21.55
CA ALA A 76 2.93 11.89 21.28
C ALA A 76 2.86 12.64 22.61
N ASP A 77 3.09 13.95 22.57
CA ASP A 77 2.95 14.79 23.78
C ASP A 77 1.52 14.72 24.32
N GLY A 78 1.42 14.55 25.64
CA GLY A 78 0.13 14.45 26.33
C GLY A 78 -0.54 13.08 26.24
N PHE A 79 0.15 12.04 25.78
CA PHE A 79 -0.35 10.66 25.85
C PHE A 79 0.47 9.81 26.81
N VAL A 80 -0.23 8.96 27.58
CA VAL A 80 0.38 7.92 28.43
C VAL A 80 -0.12 6.54 28.01
N ILE A 81 0.77 5.57 28.08
CA ILE A 81 0.44 4.17 27.82
C ILE A 81 -0.25 3.61 29.06
N GLU A 82 -1.50 3.19 28.89
CA GLU A 82 -2.26 2.51 29.93
C GLU A 82 -1.96 1.02 29.95
N LYS A 83 -1.87 0.41 28.74
CA LYS A 83 -1.71 -1.03 28.60
C LYS A 83 -0.88 -1.40 27.38
N ASN A 84 0.10 -2.28 27.59
CA ASN A 84 0.78 -3.00 26.52
C ASN A 84 0.01 -4.27 26.17
N VAL A 85 -0.37 -4.43 24.89
CA VAL A 85 -1.13 -5.60 24.44
C VAL A 85 -0.23 -6.63 23.79
N GLY A 86 0.89 -6.19 23.21
CA GLY A 86 1.89 -7.09 22.67
C GLY A 86 2.31 -6.74 21.23
N ILE A 87 3.07 -7.63 20.62
CA ILE A 87 3.64 -7.42 19.30
C ILE A 87 2.54 -7.53 18.26
N VAL A 88 2.58 -6.61 17.28
CA VAL A 88 1.84 -6.65 16.01
C VAL A 88 2.85 -6.67 14.87
N THR A 89 2.52 -7.40 13.84
CA THR A 89 3.35 -7.54 12.63
C THR A 89 2.46 -7.51 11.41
N SER A 90 3.01 -7.02 10.31
CA SER A 90 2.44 -7.13 8.97
C SER A 90 3.53 -7.44 7.97
N THR A 91 3.22 -8.23 6.95
CA THR A 91 4.15 -8.52 5.87
C THR A 91 3.42 -8.39 4.54
N VAL A 92 3.96 -7.56 3.66
CA VAL A 92 3.45 -7.36 2.31
C VAL A 92 4.51 -7.75 1.30
N VAL A 93 4.11 -8.54 0.31
CA VAL A 93 5.01 -9.00 -0.76
C VAL A 93 4.63 -8.31 -2.06
N GLY A 94 5.56 -7.54 -2.60
CA GLY A 94 5.45 -6.96 -3.93
C GLY A 94 5.81 -7.98 -5.01
N GLY A 95 4.85 -8.36 -5.86
CA GLY A 95 5.02 -9.41 -6.87
C GLY A 95 5.92 -9.05 -8.05
N THR A 96 6.30 -10.06 -8.82
CA THR A 96 7.26 -10.02 -9.95
C THR A 96 6.90 -9.11 -11.12
N ASN A 97 5.65 -8.75 -11.30
CA ASN A 97 5.24 -7.81 -12.37
C ASN A 97 5.83 -6.41 -12.13
N ILE A 98 6.08 -6.06 -10.87
CA ILE A 98 6.71 -4.81 -10.45
C ILE A 98 8.11 -4.63 -11.04
N LEU A 99 8.91 -5.69 -11.04
CA LEU A 99 10.29 -5.65 -11.58
C LEU A 99 10.33 -5.70 -13.11
N ARG A 100 9.36 -6.35 -13.72
CA ARG A 100 9.32 -6.50 -15.18
C ARG A 100 8.98 -5.18 -15.85
N ASP A 101 8.05 -4.41 -15.29
CA ASP A 101 7.68 -3.07 -15.78
C ASP A 101 8.83 -2.07 -15.59
N VAL A 102 9.52 -2.12 -14.43
CA VAL A 102 10.71 -1.30 -14.18
C VAL A 102 11.88 -1.69 -15.09
N MET A 103 12.09 -2.96 -15.38
CA MET A 103 13.20 -3.42 -16.24
C MET A 103 12.91 -3.21 -17.74
N ALA A 104 11.65 -3.16 -18.17
CA ALA A 104 11.29 -2.85 -19.56
C ALA A 104 11.50 -1.36 -19.90
N GLU A 105 11.28 -0.44 -18.95
CA GLU A 105 11.57 1.00 -19.11
C GLU A 105 13.09 1.31 -19.02
N VAL A 106 13.88 0.40 -18.43
CA VAL A 106 15.33 0.57 -18.19
C VAL A 106 16.15 0.63 -19.46
N SER A 107 15.63 0.18 -20.61
CA SER A 107 16.46 0.11 -21.82
C SER A 107 16.75 1.49 -22.47
N ASN A 108 16.09 2.57 -22.05
CA ASN A 108 16.14 3.82 -22.83
C ASN A 108 16.45 5.14 -22.06
N VAL A 109 16.59 5.20 -20.72
CA VAL A 109 16.87 6.49 -20.06
C VAL A 109 17.83 6.33 -18.87
N VAL A 110 19.02 6.87 -19.00
CA VAL A 110 19.97 7.11 -17.91
C VAL A 110 19.38 8.14 -16.95
N GLY A 111 18.95 7.71 -15.74
CA GLY A 111 18.60 8.61 -14.62
C GLY A 111 17.15 8.57 -14.11
N GLY A 112 16.18 7.97 -14.83
CA GLY A 112 14.77 7.91 -14.41
C GLY A 112 14.38 6.70 -13.56
N GLN A 113 15.19 5.67 -13.54
CA GLN A 113 14.93 4.34 -12.95
C GLN A 113 14.69 4.37 -11.43
N SER A 114 15.37 5.26 -10.73
CA SER A 114 15.35 5.33 -9.27
C SER A 114 13.96 5.75 -8.73
N LYS A 115 13.25 6.64 -9.42
CA LYS A 115 11.97 7.18 -8.91
C LYS A 115 10.83 6.17 -8.94
N THR A 116 10.63 5.47 -10.04
CA THR A 116 9.55 4.47 -10.18
C THR A 116 9.75 3.32 -9.20
N TYR A 117 11.00 2.87 -9.06
CA TYR A 117 11.38 1.84 -8.11
C TYR A 117 11.15 2.27 -6.65
N MET A 118 11.61 3.48 -6.31
CA MET A 118 11.41 4.05 -4.97
C MET A 118 9.93 4.25 -4.64
N ASN A 119 9.14 4.79 -5.57
CA ASN A 119 7.70 4.98 -5.38
C ASN A 119 6.98 3.64 -5.10
N LYS A 120 7.42 2.58 -5.75
CA LYS A 120 6.83 1.26 -5.58
C LYS A 120 7.18 0.63 -4.22
N ILE A 121 8.41 0.74 -3.78
CA ILE A 121 8.81 0.33 -2.41
C ILE A 121 8.03 1.15 -1.38
N GLU A 122 7.86 2.44 -1.60
CA GLU A 122 7.11 3.31 -0.70
C GLU A 122 5.65 2.90 -0.60
N SER A 123 5.00 2.60 -1.73
CA SER A 123 3.62 2.08 -1.73
C SER A 123 3.48 0.76 -0.96
N ILE A 124 4.45 -0.15 -1.06
CA ILE A 124 4.43 -1.42 -0.30
C ILE A 124 4.63 -1.16 1.20
N LYS A 125 5.50 -0.19 1.56
CA LYS A 125 5.69 0.22 2.96
C LYS A 125 4.41 0.82 3.55
N GLU A 126 3.75 1.71 2.80
CA GLU A 126 2.47 2.31 3.21
C GLU A 126 1.42 1.22 3.43
N GLN A 127 1.34 0.24 2.54
CA GLN A 127 0.45 -0.90 2.70
C GLN A 127 0.80 -1.74 3.93
N ALA A 128 2.08 -2.00 4.20
CA ALA A 128 2.51 -2.73 5.39
C ALA A 128 2.16 -1.97 6.68
N LEU A 129 2.35 -0.66 6.71
CA LEU A 129 1.97 0.18 7.85
C LEU A 129 0.45 0.25 8.05
N PHE A 130 -0.32 0.26 6.96
CA PHE A 130 -1.78 0.16 7.02
C PHE A 130 -2.24 -1.15 7.66
N GLU A 131 -1.72 -2.29 7.19
CA GLU A 131 -2.04 -3.61 7.75
C GLU A 131 -1.61 -3.73 9.22
N LEU A 132 -0.50 -3.08 9.59
CA LEU A 132 -0.03 -3.03 10.97
C LEU A 132 -1.02 -2.27 11.87
N ARG A 133 -1.52 -1.10 11.41
CA ARG A 133 -2.55 -0.33 12.13
C ARG A 133 -3.85 -1.12 12.27
N ARG A 134 -4.27 -1.80 11.18
CA ARG A 134 -5.43 -2.69 11.21
C ARG A 134 -5.28 -3.76 12.28
N SER A 135 -4.14 -4.44 12.31
CA SER A 135 -3.86 -5.49 13.29
C SER A 135 -3.89 -4.99 14.75
N ALA A 136 -3.46 -3.75 14.99
CA ALA A 136 -3.57 -3.12 16.30
C ALA A 136 -5.02 -2.78 16.67
N SER A 137 -5.76 -2.22 15.70
CA SER A 137 -7.18 -1.89 15.87
C SER A 137 -8.03 -3.13 16.19
N GLU A 138 -7.81 -4.25 15.51
CA GLU A 138 -8.48 -5.53 15.76
C GLU A 138 -8.23 -6.05 17.20
N LYS A 139 -7.12 -5.62 17.81
CA LYS A 139 -6.81 -5.89 19.23
C LYS A 139 -7.31 -4.79 20.18
N ASN A 140 -8.17 -3.88 19.72
CA ASN A 140 -8.67 -2.73 20.44
C ASN A 140 -7.54 -1.81 20.98
N CYS A 141 -6.47 -1.66 20.20
CA CYS A 141 -5.38 -0.74 20.48
C CYS A 141 -5.54 0.52 19.63
N ASN A 142 -5.17 1.66 20.19
CA ASN A 142 -5.22 2.96 19.54
C ASN A 142 -3.83 3.57 19.28
N ALA A 143 -2.77 2.82 19.57
CA ALA A 143 -1.41 3.23 19.26
C ALA A 143 -0.47 2.03 19.04
N ILE A 144 0.62 2.28 18.28
CA ILE A 144 1.73 1.34 18.08
C ILE A 144 3.03 2.10 18.33
N ILE A 145 3.88 1.55 19.18
CA ILE A 145 5.18 2.12 19.53
C ILE A 145 6.33 1.22 19.09
N GLY A 146 7.51 1.82 18.92
CA GLY A 146 8.72 1.09 18.54
C GLY A 146 8.59 0.46 17.15
N ILE A 147 7.91 1.12 16.21
CA ILE A 147 7.71 0.59 14.87
C ILE A 147 9.06 0.49 14.14
N GLN A 148 9.30 -0.66 13.55
CA GLN A 148 10.38 -0.89 12.59
C GLN A 148 9.80 -1.43 11.29
N VAL A 149 10.46 -1.09 10.18
CA VAL A 149 10.08 -1.52 8.84
C VAL A 149 11.31 -2.05 8.14
N ASP A 150 11.31 -3.34 7.85
CA ASP A 150 12.35 -4.01 7.11
C ASP A 150 11.93 -4.26 5.66
N VAL A 151 12.88 -4.11 4.74
CA VAL A 151 12.66 -4.34 3.31
C VAL A 151 13.66 -5.36 2.83
N ASP A 152 13.17 -6.54 2.48
CA ASP A 152 13.98 -7.63 1.96
C ASP A 152 13.73 -7.86 0.47
N GLN A 153 14.78 -8.18 -0.26
CA GLN A 153 14.68 -8.66 -1.61
C GLN A 153 14.79 -10.18 -1.64
N VAL A 154 13.72 -10.84 -2.05
CA VAL A 154 13.68 -12.29 -2.21
C VAL A 154 13.84 -12.62 -3.69
N SER A 155 14.89 -13.35 -4.04
CA SER A 155 15.18 -13.77 -5.42
C SER A 155 15.15 -15.28 -5.54
N GLY A 156 14.42 -15.81 -6.52
CA GLY A 156 14.33 -17.24 -6.79
C GLY A 156 13.68 -17.54 -8.14
N GLY A 157 14.15 -18.54 -8.86
CA GLY A 157 13.58 -18.99 -10.13
C GLY A 157 13.58 -17.92 -11.24
N GLY A 158 14.56 -17.02 -11.25
CA GLY A 158 14.64 -15.91 -12.23
C GLY A 158 13.68 -14.76 -11.94
N LYS A 159 13.08 -14.73 -10.75
CA LYS A 159 12.15 -13.68 -10.31
C LYS A 159 12.69 -13.03 -9.03
N SER A 160 12.58 -11.72 -8.94
CA SER A 160 12.87 -10.96 -7.71
C SER A 160 11.57 -10.35 -7.18
N MET A 161 11.36 -10.47 -5.89
CA MET A 161 10.22 -9.90 -5.17
C MET A 161 10.75 -9.07 -4.00
N PHE A 162 10.00 -8.03 -3.63
CA PHE A 162 10.24 -7.33 -2.37
C PHE A 162 9.27 -7.83 -1.33
N MET A 163 9.79 -8.02 -0.14
CA MET A 163 9.01 -8.30 1.05
C MET A 163 9.25 -7.15 2.03
N VAL A 164 8.19 -6.47 2.41
CA VAL A 164 8.21 -5.42 3.44
C VAL A 164 7.54 -5.98 4.68
N THR A 165 8.28 -6.01 5.77
CA THR A 165 7.76 -6.42 7.08
C THR A 165 7.78 -5.21 8.02
N ALA A 166 6.62 -4.85 8.56
CA ALA A 166 6.49 -3.86 9.62
C ALA A 166 6.10 -4.55 10.91
N PHE A 167 6.69 -4.11 12.03
CA PHE A 167 6.35 -4.62 13.36
C PHE A 167 6.50 -3.55 14.43
N GLY A 168 5.82 -3.74 15.54
CA GLY A 168 5.84 -2.83 16.67
C GLY A 168 5.04 -3.39 17.85
N THR A 169 4.93 -2.62 18.91
CA THR A 169 4.14 -2.97 20.09
C THR A 169 2.81 -2.22 20.08
N ALA A 170 1.71 -2.96 20.00
CA ALA A 170 0.37 -2.40 20.12
C ALA A 170 0.06 -2.06 21.58
N VAL A 171 -0.45 -0.86 21.79
CA VAL A 171 -0.75 -0.33 23.12
C VAL A 171 -2.11 0.38 23.14
N VAL A 172 -2.69 0.45 24.34
CA VAL A 172 -3.78 1.38 24.64
C VAL A 172 -3.17 2.60 25.30
N ALA A 173 -3.45 3.77 24.72
CA ALA A 173 -2.94 5.04 25.20
C ALA A 173 -4.06 6.03 25.44
N ASN A 174 -3.98 6.79 26.52
CA ASN A 174 -4.93 7.83 26.89
C ASN A 174 -4.26 9.20 26.85
N LYS A 175 -5.03 10.20 26.44
CA LYS A 175 -4.60 11.59 26.54
C LYS A 175 -4.65 12.03 28.00
N VAL A 176 -3.56 12.61 28.46
CA VAL A 176 -3.52 13.23 29.80
C VAL A 176 -4.15 14.62 29.65
N GLU A 177 -5.13 14.92 30.51
CA GLU A 177 -5.73 16.25 30.61
C GLU A 177 -4.75 17.25 31.26
#